data_08b89f2902abe63e4fb4eae7d2dba081
#
_entry.id   08b89f2902abe63e4fb4eae7d2dba081
#
_cell.length_a   1.000
_cell.length_b   1.000
_cell.length_c   1.000
_cell.angle_alpha   90.00
_cell.angle_beta   90.00
_cell.angle_gamma   90.00
#
_symmetry.space_group_name_H-M   'P 1'
#
loop_
_entity.id
_entity.type
_entity.pdbx_description
1 polymer ?
#
loop_
_entity_poly.entity_id
_entity_poly.type
_entity_poly.pdbx_seq_one_letter_code
_entity_poly.pdbx_strand_id
1 'polypeptide(L)'
;MSQARSHAMRALTGASLLVSLLVMGGCSLWGGTPKPKAAELGPNVPVLGARQARAPQIGTQEGLELDIHVEGSVVTVASANGDVAAIDARTGGDVWRTRLNQPLASGVGSDGRWTAVVSKGNQVIALDGGREIWRKPLPAQA
;
A
#
# COMPACT_ATOMS: atom_id res chain seq x y z
N MET A 1 7.52 -28.63 -74.00
CA MET A 1 6.89 -27.36 -73.54
C MET A 1 6.34 -27.44 -72.06
N SER A 2 6.60 -28.47 -71.36
CA SER A 2 6.05 -28.71 -70.01
C SER A 2 6.93 -28.20 -68.87
N GLN A 3 8.25 -28.12 -69.04
CA GLN A 3 9.20 -27.75 -67.97
C GLN A 3 9.21 -26.24 -67.63
N ALA A 4 8.94 -25.37 -68.56
CA ALA A 4 8.97 -23.92 -68.38
C ALA A 4 7.82 -23.42 -67.47
N ARG A 5 6.67 -24.10 -67.47
CA ARG A 5 5.51 -23.72 -66.63
C ARG A 5 5.70 -24.02 -65.13
N SER A 6 6.52 -25.06 -64.80
CA SER A 6 6.73 -25.43 -63.41
C SER A 6 7.69 -24.48 -62.70
N HIS A 7 8.65 -23.90 -63.40
CA HIS A 7 9.58 -22.94 -62.82
C HIS A 7 8.95 -21.56 -62.61
N ALA A 8 8.06 -21.13 -63.50
CA ALA A 8 7.33 -19.87 -63.34
C ALA A 8 6.34 -19.91 -62.15
N MET A 9 5.68 -21.05 -61.94
CA MET A 9 4.73 -21.21 -60.85
C MET A 9 5.42 -21.30 -59.47
N ARG A 10 6.63 -21.87 -59.39
CA ARG A 10 7.45 -21.91 -58.16
C ARG A 10 8.05 -20.55 -57.82
N ALA A 11 8.38 -19.74 -58.83
CA ALA A 11 8.88 -18.38 -58.63
C ALA A 11 7.78 -17.44 -58.10
N LEU A 12 6.57 -17.57 -58.59
CA LEU A 12 5.42 -16.77 -58.13
C LEU A 12 5.00 -17.11 -56.69
N THR A 13 5.04 -18.38 -56.28
CA THR A 13 4.74 -18.78 -54.90
C THR A 13 5.80 -18.32 -53.92
N GLY A 14 7.09 -18.37 -54.31
CA GLY A 14 8.20 -17.88 -53.47
C GLY A 14 8.16 -16.36 -53.24
N ALA A 15 7.84 -15.61 -54.30
CA ALA A 15 7.71 -14.15 -54.21
C ALA A 15 6.54 -13.72 -53.33
N SER A 16 5.41 -14.43 -53.39
CA SER A 16 4.22 -14.13 -52.58
C SER A 16 4.48 -14.40 -51.06
N LEU A 17 5.24 -15.45 -50.75
CA LEU A 17 5.58 -15.77 -49.35
C LEU A 17 6.56 -14.76 -48.75
N LEU A 18 7.51 -14.26 -49.55
CA LEU A 18 8.47 -13.24 -49.09
C LEU A 18 7.78 -11.88 -48.88
N VAL A 19 6.82 -11.50 -49.65
CA VAL A 19 6.04 -10.28 -49.47
C VAL A 19 5.14 -10.37 -48.24
N SER A 20 4.57 -11.55 -47.95
CA SER A 20 3.74 -11.74 -46.74
C SER A 20 4.55 -11.68 -45.45
N LEU A 21 5.82 -12.11 -45.45
CA LEU A 21 6.68 -12.00 -44.27
C LEU A 21 7.12 -10.55 -43.98
N LEU A 22 7.26 -9.73 -45.01
CA LEU A 22 7.66 -8.32 -44.85
C LEU A 22 6.53 -7.45 -44.31
N VAL A 23 5.28 -7.83 -44.47
CA VAL A 23 4.13 -7.05 -43.96
C VAL A 23 3.87 -7.30 -42.48
N MET A 24 4.28 -8.43 -41.90
CA MET A 24 4.10 -8.73 -40.45
C MET A 24 5.18 -8.12 -39.54
N GLY A 25 6.26 -7.58 -40.11
CA GLY A 25 7.35 -6.96 -39.34
C GLY A 25 7.16 -5.47 -39.01
N GLY A 26 6.07 -4.86 -39.40
CA GLY A 26 5.93 -3.39 -39.47
C GLY A 26 5.33 -2.67 -38.27
N CYS A 27 4.99 -3.30 -37.17
CA CYS A 27 4.25 -2.62 -36.08
C CYS A 27 5.05 -2.22 -34.85
N SER A 28 6.37 -2.36 -34.85
CA SER A 28 7.16 -2.04 -33.64
C SER A 28 8.11 -0.84 -33.75
N LEU A 29 8.15 -0.16 -34.89
CA LEU A 29 9.15 0.89 -35.15
C LEU A 29 8.63 2.32 -35.08
N TRP A 30 7.35 2.55 -34.81
CA TRP A 30 6.85 3.90 -34.63
C TRP A 30 6.42 4.15 -33.18
N GLY A 31 7.43 4.64 -32.46
CA GLY A 31 7.31 5.62 -31.42
C GLY A 31 6.23 5.36 -30.37
N GLY A 32 6.60 4.64 -29.32
CA GLY A 32 5.91 4.90 -28.05
C GLY A 32 5.90 6.43 -27.85
N THR A 33 4.72 7.02 -27.68
CA THR A 33 4.61 8.41 -27.26
C THR A 33 5.54 8.62 -26.08
N PRO A 34 6.52 9.53 -26.12
CA PRO A 34 7.39 9.76 -25.00
C PRO A 34 6.51 10.07 -23.78
N LYS A 35 6.65 9.28 -22.73
CA LYS A 35 5.96 9.58 -21.46
C LYS A 35 6.31 11.02 -21.09
N PRO A 36 5.33 11.88 -20.81
CA PRO A 36 5.61 13.23 -20.36
C PRO A 36 6.61 13.13 -19.20
N LYS A 37 7.76 13.80 -19.35
CA LYS A 37 8.71 13.91 -18.24
C LYS A 37 7.96 14.60 -17.10
N ALA A 38 7.95 13.99 -15.93
CA ALA A 38 7.39 14.64 -14.75
C ALA A 38 8.02 16.01 -14.59
N ALA A 39 7.21 17.04 -14.39
CA ALA A 39 7.71 18.38 -14.14
C ALA A 39 8.62 18.33 -12.92
N GLU A 40 9.82 18.89 -13.04
CA GLU A 40 10.69 19.08 -11.90
C GLU A 40 10.02 20.11 -10.99
N LEU A 41 9.63 19.64 -9.80
CA LEU A 41 9.18 20.55 -8.76
C LEU A 41 10.37 21.43 -8.38
N GLY A 42 10.18 22.74 -8.47
CA GLY A 42 11.18 23.69 -7.97
C GLY A 42 11.45 23.45 -6.47
N PRO A 43 12.45 24.15 -5.90
CA PRO A 43 12.75 24.01 -4.49
C PRO A 43 11.49 24.24 -3.66
N ASN A 44 11.19 23.30 -2.77
CA ASN A 44 10.01 23.38 -1.90
C ASN A 44 10.21 24.54 -0.92
N VAL A 45 9.64 25.69 -1.24
CA VAL A 45 9.62 26.85 -0.33
C VAL A 45 8.45 26.62 0.64
N PRO A 46 8.68 26.36 1.92
CA PRO A 46 7.60 26.15 2.87
C PRO A 46 6.78 27.44 3.00
N VAL A 47 5.53 27.39 2.58
CA VAL A 47 4.56 28.50 2.72
C VAL A 47 4.17 28.70 4.19
N LEU A 48 4.26 27.62 4.97
CA LEU A 48 4.03 27.62 6.42
C LEU A 48 5.29 27.09 7.09
N GLY A 49 5.76 27.79 8.12
CA GLY A 49 6.91 27.39 8.93
C GLY A 49 6.63 26.17 9.83
N ALA A 50 6.04 25.13 9.27
CA ALA A 50 5.79 23.90 10.01
C ALA A 50 7.10 23.13 10.20
N ARG A 51 7.37 22.73 11.43
CA ARG A 51 8.49 21.85 11.80
C ARG A 51 7.98 20.67 12.61
N GLN A 52 8.64 19.54 12.43
CA GLN A 52 8.36 18.38 13.28
C GLN A 52 8.74 18.70 14.74
N ALA A 53 7.75 18.70 15.62
CA ALA A 53 7.99 18.97 17.02
C ALA A 53 8.44 17.70 17.78
N ARG A 54 7.88 16.54 17.42
CA ARG A 54 8.12 15.24 18.08
C ARG A 54 7.93 14.10 17.10
N ALA A 55 8.56 12.97 17.36
CA ALA A 55 8.45 11.73 16.59
C ALA A 55 8.47 10.50 17.51
N PRO A 56 7.37 10.24 18.24
CA PRO A 56 7.28 9.03 19.04
C PRO A 56 7.31 7.78 18.13
N GLN A 57 7.98 6.73 18.60
CA GLN A 57 8.09 5.46 17.89
C GLN A 57 6.97 4.52 18.30
N ILE A 58 6.26 3.92 17.34
CA ILE A 58 5.14 3.00 17.61
C ILE A 58 5.31 1.60 16.99
N GLY A 59 6.38 1.33 16.28
CA GLY A 59 6.58 0.07 15.55
C GLY A 59 6.18 0.16 14.08
N THR A 60 5.93 -0.99 13.45
CA THR A 60 5.64 -1.06 12.01
C THR A 60 4.16 -0.87 11.70
N GLN A 61 3.89 -0.22 10.58
CA GLN A 61 2.53 0.00 10.06
C GLN A 61 2.25 -0.82 8.80
N GLU A 62 3.20 -1.65 8.36
CA GLU A 62 3.07 -2.42 7.14
C GLU A 62 1.87 -3.37 7.21
N GLY A 63 0.96 -3.25 6.25
CA GLY A 63 -0.25 -4.07 6.17
C GLY A 63 -1.32 -3.74 7.22
N LEU A 64 -1.25 -2.57 7.87
CA LEU A 64 -2.26 -2.07 8.78
C LEU A 64 -2.90 -0.82 8.18
N GLU A 65 -4.23 -0.77 8.11
CA GLU A 65 -4.94 0.49 7.90
C GLU A 65 -4.73 1.35 9.15
N LEU A 66 -4.13 2.52 8.95
CA LEU A 66 -3.77 3.39 10.06
C LEU A 66 -4.99 4.19 10.51
N ASP A 67 -5.75 3.62 11.43
CA ASP A 67 -6.71 4.37 12.22
C ASP A 67 -6.04 4.88 13.50
N ILE A 68 -6.17 6.16 13.74
CA ILE A 68 -5.73 6.82 14.96
C ILE A 68 -6.94 7.44 15.64
N HIS A 69 -6.96 7.39 16.96
CA HIS A 69 -7.97 8.10 17.75
C HIS A 69 -7.34 9.29 18.44
N VAL A 70 -8.01 10.45 18.35
CA VAL A 70 -7.53 11.68 18.99
C VAL A 70 -8.61 12.21 19.91
N GLU A 71 -8.29 12.34 21.18
CA GLU A 71 -9.16 12.95 22.18
C GLU A 71 -8.39 13.96 23.02
N GLY A 72 -8.78 15.22 22.90
CA GLY A 72 -8.05 16.33 23.54
C GLY A 72 -6.60 16.37 23.06
N SER A 73 -5.66 16.18 23.99
CA SER A 73 -4.24 16.10 23.67
C SER A 73 -3.70 14.67 23.62
N VAL A 74 -4.55 13.66 23.72
CA VAL A 74 -4.13 12.26 23.68
C VAL A 74 -4.38 11.68 22.29
N VAL A 75 -3.34 11.07 21.73
CA VAL A 75 -3.38 10.36 20.46
C VAL A 75 -3.17 8.88 20.74
N THR A 76 -4.18 8.06 20.46
CA THR A 76 -4.09 6.61 20.61
C THR A 76 -3.82 5.97 19.24
N VAL A 77 -2.83 5.10 19.20
CA VAL A 77 -2.34 4.45 17.97
C VAL A 77 -2.03 2.98 18.21
N ALA A 78 -2.08 2.18 17.14
CA ALA A 78 -1.63 0.80 17.16
C ALA A 78 -0.65 0.53 16.01
N SER A 79 0.20 -0.48 16.20
CA SER A 79 1.10 -0.97 15.17
C SER A 79 0.72 -2.37 14.71
N ALA A 80 1.12 -2.75 13.50
CA ALA A 80 0.82 -4.06 12.93
C ALA A 80 1.38 -5.24 13.75
N ASN A 81 2.43 -5.03 14.52
CA ASN A 81 3.07 -6.06 15.37
C ASN A 81 2.46 -6.18 16.78
N GLY A 82 1.43 -5.39 17.10
CA GLY A 82 0.69 -5.52 18.35
C GLY A 82 1.05 -4.52 19.44
N ASP A 83 1.86 -3.50 19.16
CA ASP A 83 2.05 -2.39 20.09
C ASP A 83 0.87 -1.44 20.03
N VAL A 84 0.30 -1.07 21.16
CA VAL A 84 -0.76 -0.07 21.29
C VAL A 84 -0.31 0.98 22.30
N ALA A 85 -0.46 2.25 21.99
CA ALA A 85 -0.04 3.34 22.85
C ALA A 85 -1.01 4.52 22.81
N ALA A 86 -1.21 5.16 23.94
CA ALA A 86 -1.76 6.50 24.03
C ALA A 86 -0.62 7.48 24.35
N ILE A 87 -0.51 8.53 23.57
CA ILE A 87 0.60 9.47 23.55
C ILE A 87 0.07 10.87 23.80
N ASP A 88 0.63 11.62 24.73
CA ASP A 88 0.32 13.03 24.89
C ASP A 88 0.97 13.83 23.74
N ALA A 89 0.14 14.41 22.87
CA ALA A 89 0.60 15.16 21.71
C ALA A 89 1.40 16.43 22.07
N ARG A 90 1.25 16.97 23.27
CA ARG A 90 1.97 18.17 23.72
C ARG A 90 3.40 17.82 24.14
N THR A 91 3.59 16.68 24.79
CA THR A 91 4.88 16.26 25.33
C THR A 91 5.57 15.22 24.46
N GLY A 92 4.81 14.43 23.67
CA GLY A 92 5.29 13.28 22.93
C GLY A 92 5.55 12.06 23.80
N GLY A 93 5.25 12.13 25.10
CA GLY A 93 5.40 11.03 26.03
C GLY A 93 4.22 10.07 26.03
N ASP A 94 4.47 8.83 26.41
CA ASP A 94 3.42 7.84 26.55
C ASP A 94 2.56 8.17 27.79
N VAL A 95 1.25 8.19 27.61
CA VAL A 95 0.29 8.12 28.71
C VAL A 95 0.22 6.68 29.20
N TRP A 96 0.14 5.75 28.25
CA TRP A 96 0.32 4.31 28.49
C TRP A 96 0.78 3.65 27.18
N ARG A 97 1.41 2.48 27.33
CA ARG A 97 1.82 1.61 26.22
C ARG A 97 1.67 0.16 26.61
N THR A 98 1.22 -0.67 25.69
CA THR A 98 1.11 -2.12 25.90
C THR A 98 1.50 -2.87 24.65
N ARG A 99 1.91 -4.13 24.81
CA ARG A 99 2.19 -5.07 23.73
C ARG A 99 1.29 -6.28 23.85
N LEU A 100 0.49 -6.50 22.82
CA LEU A 100 -0.50 -7.60 22.81
C LEU A 100 0.09 -8.94 22.38
N ASN A 101 1.36 -8.98 21.97
CA ASN A 101 2.10 -10.16 21.52
C ASN A 101 1.40 -10.94 20.37
N GLN A 102 0.66 -10.23 19.55
CA GLN A 102 0.01 -10.77 18.37
C GLN A 102 -0.17 -9.68 17.30
N PRO A 103 -0.12 -10.03 16.01
CA PRO A 103 -0.29 -9.05 14.94
C PRO A 103 -1.72 -8.53 14.89
N LEU A 104 -1.86 -7.24 14.61
CA LEU A 104 -3.14 -6.56 14.45
C LEU A 104 -3.54 -6.47 12.99
N ALA A 105 -4.86 -6.43 12.74
CA ALA A 105 -5.49 -6.29 11.45
C ALA A 105 -6.08 -4.90 11.22
N SER A 106 -6.38 -4.17 12.31
CA SER A 106 -6.92 -2.81 12.25
C SER A 106 -6.20 -1.86 13.19
N GLY A 107 -6.38 -0.57 12.96
CA GLY A 107 -6.02 0.48 13.90
C GLY A 107 -6.89 0.48 15.16
N VAL A 108 -6.93 1.59 15.87
CA VAL A 108 -7.62 1.69 17.16
C VAL A 108 -9.00 2.36 17.02
N GLY A 109 -10.00 1.80 17.72
CA GLY A 109 -11.19 2.54 18.12
C GLY A 109 -11.08 2.87 19.61
N SER A 110 -11.43 4.09 20.01
CA SER A 110 -11.42 4.50 21.42
C SER A 110 -12.55 5.48 21.72
N ASP A 111 -12.98 5.52 22.95
CA ASP A 111 -13.88 6.54 23.51
C ASP A 111 -13.17 7.41 24.56
N GLY A 112 -11.84 7.39 24.56
CA GLY A 112 -10.98 8.10 25.50
C GLY A 112 -10.68 7.32 26.78
N ARG A 113 -11.54 6.39 27.17
CA ARG A 113 -11.32 5.49 28.30
C ARG A 113 -10.94 4.09 27.83
N TRP A 114 -11.80 3.50 27.00
CA TRP A 114 -11.57 2.17 26.47
C TRP A 114 -10.98 2.25 25.07
N THR A 115 -10.14 1.32 24.79
CA THR A 115 -9.50 1.19 23.47
C THR A 115 -9.77 -0.21 22.96
N ALA A 116 -10.19 -0.32 21.70
CA ALA A 116 -10.42 -1.60 21.04
C ALA A 116 -9.55 -1.72 19.80
N VAL A 117 -9.00 -2.92 19.58
CA VAL A 117 -8.24 -3.29 18.39
C VAL A 117 -8.70 -4.66 17.89
N VAL A 118 -8.45 -4.93 16.60
CA VAL A 118 -8.73 -6.24 16.00
C VAL A 118 -7.42 -6.92 15.63
N SER A 119 -7.26 -8.17 16.06
CA SER A 119 -6.09 -8.98 15.70
C SER A 119 -6.27 -9.66 14.34
N LYS A 120 -5.16 -10.06 13.70
CA LYS A 120 -5.19 -10.91 12.50
C LYS A 120 -5.80 -12.30 12.76
N GLY A 121 -5.89 -12.71 14.03
CA GLY A 121 -6.63 -13.90 14.45
C GLY A 121 -8.15 -13.70 14.58
N ASN A 122 -8.69 -12.60 14.00
CA ASN A 122 -10.12 -12.28 14.01
C ASN A 122 -10.73 -12.16 15.42
N GLN A 123 -10.01 -11.50 16.32
CA GLN A 123 -10.44 -11.24 17.69
C GLN A 123 -10.48 -9.75 17.98
N VAL A 124 -11.55 -9.27 18.59
CA VAL A 124 -11.57 -7.94 19.22
C VAL A 124 -10.94 -8.04 20.60
N ILE A 125 -10.06 -7.10 20.91
CA ILE A 125 -9.39 -6.97 22.20
C ILE A 125 -9.71 -5.60 22.74
N ALA A 126 -10.26 -5.53 23.95
CA ALA A 126 -10.54 -4.28 24.61
C ALA A 126 -9.54 -4.03 25.75
N LEU A 127 -9.11 -2.77 25.82
CA LEU A 127 -8.12 -2.29 26.79
C LEU A 127 -8.71 -1.16 27.64
N ASP A 128 -8.34 -1.10 28.89
CA ASP A 128 -8.58 0.04 29.80
C ASP A 128 -7.23 0.52 30.33
N GLY A 129 -6.81 1.73 29.92
CA GLY A 129 -5.50 2.27 30.26
C GLY A 129 -4.32 1.38 29.84
N GLY A 130 -4.43 0.70 28.70
CA GLY A 130 -3.42 -0.23 28.19
C GLY A 130 -3.50 -1.65 28.76
N ARG A 131 -4.38 -1.91 29.72
CA ARG A 131 -4.59 -3.25 30.28
C ARG A 131 -5.72 -3.96 29.55
N GLU A 132 -5.49 -5.18 29.07
CA GLU A 132 -6.55 -6.01 28.46
C GLU A 132 -7.63 -6.32 29.51
N ILE A 133 -8.89 -6.00 29.19
CA ILE A 133 -10.06 -6.27 30.03
C ILE A 133 -10.89 -7.43 29.51
N TRP A 134 -10.95 -7.60 28.19
CA TRP A 134 -11.58 -8.77 27.57
C TRP A 134 -11.12 -8.96 26.12
N ARG A 135 -11.34 -10.15 25.61
CA ARG A 135 -11.07 -10.57 24.26
C ARG A 135 -12.20 -11.48 23.76
N LYS A 136 -12.69 -11.23 22.55
CA LYS A 136 -13.75 -12.04 21.94
C LYS A 136 -13.48 -12.29 20.46
N PRO A 137 -13.74 -13.51 19.95
CA PRO A 137 -13.69 -13.76 18.52
C PRO A 137 -14.81 -12.98 17.81
N LEU A 138 -14.50 -12.46 16.63
CA LEU A 138 -15.50 -11.96 15.70
C LEU A 138 -16.14 -13.15 14.98
N PRO A 139 -17.45 -13.11 14.67
CA PRO A 139 -18.04 -14.11 13.80
C PRO A 139 -17.30 -14.07 12.46
N ALA A 140 -16.97 -15.26 11.92
CA ALA A 140 -16.37 -15.36 10.62
C ALA A 140 -17.28 -14.70 9.59
N GLN A 141 -16.72 -13.86 8.72
CA GLN A 141 -17.46 -13.43 7.54
C GLN A 141 -17.62 -14.66 6.65
N ALA A 142 -18.85 -15.01 6.37
CA ALA A 142 -19.20 -16.09 5.45
C ALA A 142 -18.88 -15.68 4.00
#